data_0d291e21b78447ba6456caf085373958
#
_entry.id   0d291e21b78447ba6456caf085373958
#
_cell.length_a   1.000
_cell.length_b   1.000
_cell.length_c   1.000
_cell.angle_alpha   90.00
_cell.angle_beta   90.00
_cell.angle_gamma   90.00
#
_symmetry.space_group_name_H-M   'P 1'
#
loop_
_entity.id
_entity.type
_entity.pdbx_description
1 polymer ?
#
loop_
_entity_poly.entity_id
_entity_poly.type
_entity_poly.pdbx_seq_one_letter_code
_entity_poly.pdbx_strand_id
1 'polypeptide(L)'
;LNLERGEVKFNRPQEPKQPLPYTTKDVSFTNSSANATLAGTLTYPTGWKKGKRVPVVLMVTGSGQENRDEEIFEHRPFLVLADYLARNGIASLRYDDRGFGKSTGDATKATSRDFADDAKAGIEWLRQTGEFGKVGVLGHSEGGMIAFMLGQEQATDFIVSWAGPTVPIDTLMQQQL
;
A
#
# COMPACT_ATOMS: atom_id res chain seq x y z
N LEU A 1 39.28 10.82 -21.36
CA LEU A 1 38.16 10.10 -20.75
C LEU A 1 37.06 9.93 -21.80
N ASN A 2 36.92 8.72 -22.33
CA ASN A 2 35.78 8.39 -23.19
C ASN A 2 34.60 8.05 -22.25
N LEU A 3 33.63 8.97 -22.17
CA LEU A 3 32.37 8.72 -21.49
C LEU A 3 31.43 8.06 -22.50
N GLU A 4 31.22 6.76 -22.40
CA GLU A 4 30.16 6.08 -23.13
C GLU A 4 28.82 6.30 -22.39
N ARG A 5 27.79 6.67 -23.16
CA ARG A 5 26.40 6.67 -22.64
C ARG A 5 25.95 5.21 -22.51
N GLY A 6 26.04 4.68 -21.31
CA GLY A 6 25.45 3.39 -20.97
C GLY A 6 24.16 3.57 -20.15
N GLU A 7 23.22 2.65 -20.29
CA GLU A 7 22.11 2.53 -19.34
C GLU A 7 22.69 2.15 -17.98
N VAL A 8 22.43 2.96 -16.96
CA VAL A 8 22.76 2.62 -15.58
C VAL A 8 21.72 1.58 -15.10
N LYS A 9 22.11 0.31 -15.09
CA LYS A 9 21.29 -0.73 -14.47
C LYS A 9 21.47 -0.68 -12.97
N PHE A 10 20.45 -0.26 -12.26
CA PHE A 10 20.45 -0.29 -10.80
C PHE A 10 20.39 -1.74 -10.30
N ASN A 11 21.31 -2.11 -9.44
CA ASN A 11 21.25 -3.39 -8.75
C ASN A 11 20.26 -3.28 -7.59
N ARG A 12 19.19 -4.07 -7.63
CA ARG A 12 18.12 -4.11 -6.60
C ARG A 12 18.10 -5.52 -5.96
N PRO A 13 19.10 -5.88 -5.15
CA PRO A 13 19.20 -7.23 -4.59
C PRO A 13 18.07 -7.56 -3.60
N GLN A 14 17.41 -6.55 -3.04
CA GLN A 14 16.28 -6.68 -2.11
C GLN A 14 14.96 -7.06 -2.80
N GLU A 15 14.84 -6.84 -4.10
CA GLU A 15 13.61 -7.20 -4.81
C GLU A 15 13.43 -8.72 -4.88
N PRO A 16 12.18 -9.19 -4.70
CA PRO A 16 11.90 -10.63 -4.71
C PRO A 16 12.18 -11.24 -6.07
N LYS A 17 12.87 -12.39 -6.06
CA LYS A 17 13.23 -13.14 -7.26
C LYS A 17 12.33 -14.36 -7.39
N GLN A 18 11.95 -14.68 -8.63
CA GLN A 18 11.21 -15.90 -8.96
C GLN A 18 12.09 -17.16 -8.81
N PRO A 19 11.50 -18.32 -8.41
CA PRO A 19 10.09 -18.49 -8.02
C PRO A 19 9.80 -17.97 -6.61
N LEU A 20 8.61 -17.35 -6.43
CA LEU A 20 8.17 -16.87 -5.11
C LEU A 20 7.67 -18.06 -4.26
N PRO A 21 7.97 -18.09 -2.95
CA PRO A 21 7.48 -19.15 -2.05
C PRO A 21 6.05 -18.94 -1.58
N TYR A 22 5.38 -17.91 -2.04
CA TYR A 22 4.03 -17.49 -1.69
C TYR A 22 3.22 -17.20 -2.96
N THR A 23 1.90 -16.98 -2.82
CA THR A 23 1.00 -16.70 -3.93
C THR A 23 0.53 -15.25 -3.92
N THR A 24 0.35 -14.70 -5.12
CA THR A 24 -0.25 -13.38 -5.33
C THR A 24 -1.49 -13.49 -6.18
N LYS A 25 -2.44 -12.59 -5.99
CA LYS A 25 -3.68 -12.52 -6.75
C LYS A 25 -4.01 -11.06 -7.07
N ASP A 26 -4.24 -10.74 -8.33
CA ASP A 26 -4.80 -9.45 -8.70
C ASP A 26 -6.26 -9.39 -8.24
N VAL A 27 -6.61 -8.28 -7.61
CA VAL A 27 -7.91 -8.02 -7.02
C VAL A 27 -8.35 -6.60 -7.30
N SER A 28 -9.62 -6.31 -7.08
CA SER A 28 -10.14 -4.95 -7.05
C SER A 28 -11.18 -4.80 -5.95
N PHE A 29 -11.31 -3.59 -5.43
CA PHE A 29 -12.34 -3.19 -4.48
C PHE A 29 -12.88 -1.81 -4.86
N THR A 30 -14.07 -1.47 -4.39
CA THR A 30 -14.76 -0.26 -4.81
C THR A 30 -15.00 0.68 -3.63
N ASN A 31 -14.61 1.93 -3.80
CA ASN A 31 -15.11 3.04 -3.00
C ASN A 31 -16.32 3.64 -3.74
N SER A 32 -17.53 3.25 -3.33
CA SER A 32 -18.76 3.66 -4.00
C SER A 32 -19.05 5.17 -3.87
N SER A 33 -18.62 5.78 -2.75
CA SER A 33 -18.82 7.23 -2.51
C SER A 33 -18.01 8.09 -3.47
N ALA A 34 -16.87 7.59 -3.92
CA ALA A 34 -15.99 8.25 -4.88
C ALA A 34 -16.17 7.76 -6.32
N ASN A 35 -17.07 6.79 -6.57
CA ASN A 35 -17.17 6.10 -7.85
C ASN A 35 -15.81 5.60 -8.37
N ALA A 36 -14.98 5.09 -7.46
CA ALA A 36 -13.65 4.61 -7.75
C ALA A 36 -13.55 3.10 -7.56
N THR A 37 -12.95 2.41 -8.53
CA THR A 37 -12.55 1.00 -8.42
C THR A 37 -11.04 0.95 -8.33
N LEU A 38 -10.54 0.41 -7.22
CA LEU A 38 -9.13 0.38 -6.89
C LEU A 38 -8.57 -1.01 -7.20
N ALA A 39 -7.57 -1.06 -8.06
CA ALA A 39 -6.92 -2.29 -8.49
C ALA A 39 -5.72 -2.57 -7.58
N GLY A 40 -5.58 -3.80 -7.13
CA GLY A 40 -4.52 -4.16 -6.20
C GLY A 40 -3.95 -5.56 -6.44
N THR A 41 -2.93 -5.88 -5.67
CA THR A 41 -2.35 -7.21 -5.56
C THR A 41 -2.42 -7.68 -4.12
N LEU A 42 -3.19 -8.73 -3.90
CA LEU A 42 -3.26 -9.44 -2.62
C LEU A 42 -2.17 -10.51 -2.60
N THR A 43 -1.31 -10.45 -1.59
CA THR A 43 -0.23 -11.41 -1.37
C THR A 43 -0.58 -12.27 -0.18
N TYR A 44 -0.66 -13.59 -0.39
CA TYR A 44 -0.88 -14.58 0.67
C TYR A 44 0.46 -15.06 1.22
N PRO A 45 0.58 -15.33 2.53
CA PRO A 45 1.85 -15.78 3.07
C PRO A 45 2.22 -17.20 2.64
N THR A 46 3.51 -17.50 2.75
CA THR A 46 4.06 -18.83 2.46
C THR A 46 3.31 -19.91 3.23
N GLY A 47 2.87 -20.95 2.50
CA GLY A 47 2.14 -22.08 3.10
C GLY A 47 0.72 -21.74 3.58
N TRP A 48 0.17 -20.59 3.17
CA TRP A 48 -1.23 -20.27 3.46
C TRP A 48 -2.18 -21.28 2.81
N LYS A 49 -3.23 -21.64 3.54
CA LYS A 49 -4.32 -22.51 3.05
C LYS A 49 -5.65 -21.85 3.38
N LYS A 50 -6.62 -22.02 2.49
CA LYS A 50 -8.00 -21.55 2.72
C LYS A 50 -8.53 -22.08 4.06
N GLY A 51 -9.10 -21.17 4.85
CA GLY A 51 -9.58 -21.46 6.22
C GLY A 51 -8.58 -21.12 7.33
N LYS A 52 -7.29 -20.92 7.01
CA LYS A 52 -6.32 -20.42 7.98
C LYS A 52 -6.36 -18.88 7.99
N ARG A 53 -6.94 -18.30 9.03
CA ARG A 53 -7.00 -16.84 9.22
C ARG A 53 -5.63 -16.33 9.68
N VAL A 54 -5.02 -15.52 8.84
CA VAL A 54 -3.74 -14.83 9.10
C VAL A 54 -3.97 -13.33 9.20
N PRO A 55 -3.09 -12.56 9.84
CA PRO A 55 -3.17 -11.10 9.78
C PRO A 55 -2.90 -10.62 8.35
N VAL A 56 -3.52 -9.49 7.99
CA VAL A 56 -3.30 -8.82 6.71
C VAL A 56 -3.03 -7.35 6.92
N VAL A 57 -2.17 -6.78 6.08
CA VAL A 57 -1.81 -5.35 6.08
C VAL A 57 -2.22 -4.74 4.74
N LEU A 58 -3.08 -3.72 4.80
CA LEU A 58 -3.31 -2.81 3.68
C LEU A 58 -2.17 -1.80 3.64
N MET A 59 -1.53 -1.60 2.48
CA MET A 59 -0.46 -0.64 2.30
C MET A 59 -0.97 0.61 1.59
N VAL A 60 -0.68 1.78 2.16
CA VAL A 60 -1.10 3.10 1.68
C VAL A 60 0.14 3.92 1.33
N THR A 61 0.22 4.35 0.09
CA THR A 61 1.34 5.10 -0.52
C THR A 61 1.50 6.50 0.06
N GLY A 62 2.59 7.15 -0.30
CA GLY A 62 2.89 8.54 0.06
C GLY A 62 2.12 9.56 -0.76
N SER A 63 2.64 10.80 -0.79
CA SER A 63 2.00 11.91 -1.50
C SER A 63 2.15 11.79 -3.00
N GLY A 64 1.08 12.08 -3.72
CA GLY A 64 1.00 11.98 -5.17
C GLY A 64 0.17 10.78 -5.61
N GLN A 65 0.13 10.54 -6.92
CA GLN A 65 -0.50 9.35 -7.48
C GLN A 65 0.57 8.30 -7.75
N GLU A 66 0.51 7.20 -7.03
CA GLU A 66 1.52 6.15 -7.08
C GLU A 66 0.91 4.79 -7.45
N ASN A 67 1.76 3.92 -7.98
CA ASN A 67 1.36 2.53 -8.19
C ASN A 67 1.44 1.74 -6.87
N ARG A 68 0.83 0.57 -6.86
CA ARG A 68 0.77 -0.35 -5.71
C ARG A 68 2.12 -0.74 -5.09
N ASP A 69 3.21 -0.54 -5.80
CA ASP A 69 4.56 -0.87 -5.34
C ASP A 69 5.29 0.34 -4.74
N GLU A 70 4.64 1.53 -4.78
CA GLU A 70 5.24 2.81 -4.40
C GLU A 70 6.56 3.03 -5.16
N GLU A 71 6.49 2.87 -6.48
CA GLU A 71 7.68 2.86 -7.33
C GLU A 71 8.22 4.27 -7.56
N ILE A 72 9.39 4.53 -7.00
CA ILE A 72 10.13 5.78 -7.17
C ILE A 72 11.59 5.48 -7.51
N PHE A 73 12.12 6.13 -8.55
CA PHE A 73 13.49 5.89 -9.03
C PHE A 73 13.81 4.41 -9.25
N GLU A 74 12.89 3.66 -9.86
CA GLU A 74 12.99 2.20 -10.06
C GLU A 74 13.12 1.41 -8.74
N HIS A 75 12.76 2.00 -7.61
CA HIS A 75 12.72 1.34 -6.31
C HIS A 75 11.27 1.03 -5.96
N ARG A 76 10.98 -0.19 -5.51
CA ARG A 76 9.63 -0.70 -5.22
C ARG A 76 9.50 -1.15 -3.76
N PRO A 77 9.51 -0.21 -2.81
CA PRO A 77 9.57 -0.54 -1.39
C PRO A 77 8.38 -1.39 -0.92
N PHE A 78 7.17 -1.14 -1.42
CA PHE A 78 6.00 -1.94 -1.00
C PHE A 78 6.05 -3.37 -1.55
N LEU A 79 6.65 -3.59 -2.72
CA LEU A 79 6.90 -4.95 -3.22
C LEU A 79 7.86 -5.71 -2.29
N VAL A 80 8.93 -5.05 -1.86
CA VAL A 80 9.94 -5.62 -0.93
C VAL A 80 9.31 -5.95 0.43
N LEU A 81 8.52 -5.02 0.97
CA LEU A 81 7.80 -5.24 2.24
C LEU A 81 6.79 -6.37 2.14
N ALA A 82 6.04 -6.46 1.03
CA ALA A 82 5.07 -7.53 0.81
C ALA A 82 5.74 -8.91 0.76
N ASP A 83 6.92 -9.02 0.11
CA ASP A 83 7.72 -10.25 0.10
C ASP A 83 8.15 -10.63 1.52
N TYR A 84 8.68 -9.68 2.29
CA TYR A 84 9.11 -9.93 3.66
C TYR A 84 7.96 -10.38 4.55
N LEU A 85 6.82 -9.70 4.50
CA LEU A 85 5.62 -10.03 5.26
C LEU A 85 5.09 -11.43 4.89
N ALA A 86 5.04 -11.74 3.60
CA ALA A 86 4.57 -13.04 3.13
C ALA A 86 5.44 -14.21 3.60
N ARG A 87 6.76 -14.02 3.65
CA ARG A 87 7.71 -15.00 4.21
C ARG A 87 7.54 -15.18 5.73
N ASN A 88 7.00 -14.18 6.41
CA ASN A 88 6.81 -14.16 7.86
C ASN A 88 5.34 -14.39 8.28
N GLY A 89 4.50 -14.94 7.41
CA GLY A 89 3.15 -15.38 7.77
C GLY A 89 2.09 -14.28 7.77
N ILE A 90 2.37 -13.11 7.21
CA ILE A 90 1.48 -11.95 7.13
C ILE A 90 1.08 -11.73 5.68
N ALA A 91 -0.22 -11.62 5.41
CA ALA A 91 -0.74 -11.24 4.10
C ALA A 91 -0.64 -9.72 3.90
N SER A 92 -0.63 -9.28 2.63
CA SER A 92 -0.67 -7.85 2.32
C SER A 92 -1.54 -7.54 1.10
N LEU A 93 -2.19 -6.39 1.12
CA LEU A 93 -2.88 -5.80 -0.03
C LEU A 93 -2.20 -4.48 -0.37
N ARG A 94 -1.67 -4.41 -1.59
CA ARG A 94 -1.13 -3.20 -2.21
C ARG A 94 -2.06 -2.80 -3.34
N TYR A 95 -2.36 -1.52 -3.51
CA TYR A 95 -3.26 -1.05 -4.56
C TYR A 95 -2.72 0.20 -5.25
N ASP A 96 -3.09 0.38 -6.51
CA ASP A 96 -2.83 1.61 -7.26
C ASP A 96 -3.76 2.70 -6.76
N ASP A 97 -3.25 3.90 -6.58
CA ASP A 97 -4.05 5.03 -6.13
C ASP A 97 -5.20 5.33 -7.10
N ARG A 98 -6.25 5.95 -6.59
CA ARG A 98 -7.39 6.41 -7.40
C ARG A 98 -6.91 7.21 -8.62
N GLY A 99 -7.41 6.83 -9.81
CA GLY A 99 -7.04 7.46 -11.08
C GLY A 99 -5.63 7.16 -11.58
N PHE A 100 -4.91 6.20 -10.97
CA PHE A 100 -3.57 5.79 -11.39
C PHE A 100 -3.51 4.30 -11.74
N GLY A 101 -2.55 3.92 -12.57
CA GLY A 101 -2.31 2.52 -12.95
C GLY A 101 -3.55 1.85 -13.53
N LYS A 102 -4.06 0.83 -12.82
CA LYS A 102 -5.29 0.11 -13.19
C LYS A 102 -6.52 0.57 -12.39
N SER A 103 -6.35 1.54 -11.48
CA SER A 103 -7.44 2.10 -10.69
C SER A 103 -8.19 3.17 -11.45
N THR A 104 -9.50 3.26 -11.22
CA THR A 104 -10.36 4.30 -11.75
C THR A 104 -10.64 5.38 -10.70
N GLY A 105 -11.42 6.38 -11.08
CA GLY A 105 -11.80 7.51 -10.22
C GLY A 105 -11.01 8.78 -10.54
N ASP A 106 -11.41 9.89 -9.93
CA ASP A 106 -10.79 11.19 -10.13
C ASP A 106 -10.00 11.61 -8.88
N ALA A 107 -8.69 11.84 -9.05
CA ALA A 107 -7.81 12.33 -8.01
C ALA A 107 -7.54 13.85 -8.08
N THR A 108 -8.06 14.55 -9.10
CA THR A 108 -7.71 15.97 -9.38
C THR A 108 -7.96 16.89 -8.19
N LYS A 109 -8.98 16.61 -7.39
CA LYS A 109 -9.34 17.38 -6.19
C LYS A 109 -9.35 16.54 -4.93
N ALA A 110 -8.81 15.33 -5.00
CA ALA A 110 -8.76 14.43 -3.86
C ALA A 110 -7.83 14.99 -2.78
N THR A 111 -8.23 14.81 -1.55
CA THR A 111 -7.51 15.18 -0.35
C THR A 111 -7.04 13.92 0.37
N SER A 112 -6.18 14.05 1.37
CA SER A 112 -5.80 12.91 2.23
C SER A 112 -7.02 12.23 2.86
N ARG A 113 -8.12 12.96 3.08
CA ARG A 113 -9.38 12.38 3.56
C ARG A 113 -10.00 11.44 2.54
N ASP A 114 -10.01 11.82 1.27
CA ASP A 114 -10.54 11.00 0.18
C ASP A 114 -9.71 9.72 0.01
N PHE A 115 -8.39 9.80 0.16
CA PHE A 115 -7.52 8.63 0.14
C PHE A 115 -7.68 7.75 1.39
N ALA A 116 -7.99 8.33 2.55
CA ALA A 116 -8.37 7.57 3.74
C ALA A 116 -9.67 6.77 3.52
N ASP A 117 -10.65 7.35 2.82
CA ASP A 117 -11.89 6.66 2.47
C ASP A 117 -11.67 5.53 1.46
N ASP A 118 -10.71 5.67 0.54
CA ASP A 118 -10.27 4.58 -0.34
C ASP A 118 -9.64 3.43 0.45
N ALA A 119 -8.73 3.76 1.35
CA ALA A 119 -8.09 2.76 2.21
C ALA A 119 -9.12 2.06 3.11
N LYS A 120 -10.11 2.79 3.64
CA LYS A 120 -11.22 2.24 4.42
C LYS A 120 -12.03 1.23 3.62
N ALA A 121 -12.36 1.54 2.35
CA ALA A 121 -13.02 0.60 1.46
C ALA A 121 -12.20 -0.68 1.25
N GLY A 122 -10.86 -0.57 1.15
CA GLY A 122 -9.96 -1.71 1.09
C GLY A 122 -9.96 -2.57 2.35
N ILE A 123 -9.99 -1.94 3.54
CA ILE A 123 -10.12 -2.62 4.83
C ILE A 123 -11.44 -3.40 4.91
N GLU A 124 -12.54 -2.74 4.54
CA GLU A 124 -13.86 -3.35 4.55
C GLU A 124 -13.93 -4.55 3.59
N TRP A 125 -13.38 -4.39 2.39
CA TRP A 125 -13.27 -5.47 1.42
C TRP A 125 -12.47 -6.66 1.98
N LEU A 126 -11.31 -6.42 2.60
CA LEU A 126 -10.50 -7.48 3.23
C LEU A 126 -11.29 -8.23 4.32
N ARG A 127 -12.06 -7.51 5.14
CA ARG A 127 -12.92 -8.12 6.17
C ARG A 127 -14.03 -8.97 5.57
N GLN A 128 -14.64 -8.49 4.48
CA GLN A 128 -15.72 -9.20 3.77
C GLN A 128 -15.26 -10.52 3.13
N THR A 129 -13.99 -10.67 2.78
CA THR A 129 -13.44 -11.95 2.26
C THR A 129 -13.57 -13.09 3.28
N GLY A 130 -13.56 -12.77 4.58
CA GLY A 130 -13.55 -13.76 5.66
C GLY A 130 -12.25 -14.57 5.77
N GLU A 131 -11.24 -14.27 4.94
CA GLU A 131 -9.98 -15.02 4.86
C GLU A 131 -8.96 -14.59 5.92
N PHE A 132 -9.10 -13.38 6.45
CA PHE A 132 -8.12 -12.76 7.35
C PHE A 132 -8.62 -12.66 8.79
N GLY A 133 -7.68 -12.62 9.74
CA GLY A 133 -7.94 -12.36 11.14
C GLY A 133 -7.98 -10.86 11.42
N LYS A 134 -6.85 -10.32 11.89
CA LYS A 134 -6.69 -8.88 12.09
C LYS A 134 -6.34 -8.20 10.78
N VAL A 135 -6.93 -7.02 10.54
CA VAL A 135 -6.69 -6.18 9.38
C VAL A 135 -6.01 -4.90 9.86
N GLY A 136 -4.73 -4.73 9.49
CA GLY A 136 -3.95 -3.54 9.80
C GLY A 136 -3.72 -2.63 8.59
N VAL A 137 -3.21 -1.43 8.85
CA VAL A 137 -2.76 -0.48 7.82
C VAL A 137 -1.30 -0.16 8.04
N LEU A 138 -0.51 -0.21 6.97
CA LEU A 138 0.83 0.35 6.89
C LEU A 138 0.81 1.48 5.89
N GLY A 139 1.17 2.69 6.32
CA GLY A 139 1.23 3.85 5.45
C GLY A 139 2.60 4.50 5.47
N HIS A 140 3.07 4.91 4.30
CA HIS A 140 4.32 5.67 4.16
C HIS A 140 4.02 7.16 3.96
N SER A 141 4.78 8.04 4.62
CA SER A 141 4.66 9.50 4.47
C SER A 141 3.20 9.97 4.67
N GLU A 142 2.50 10.52 3.66
CA GLU A 142 1.08 10.85 3.71
C GLU A 142 0.22 9.65 4.09
N GLY A 143 0.53 8.46 3.55
CA GLY A 143 -0.13 7.21 3.94
C GLY A 143 0.02 6.89 5.42
N GLY A 144 1.13 7.29 6.05
CA GLY A 144 1.33 7.20 7.49
C GLY A 144 0.38 8.09 8.28
N MET A 145 0.09 9.29 7.79
CA MET A 145 -0.94 10.18 8.35
C MET A 145 -2.34 9.57 8.15
N ILE A 146 -2.61 9.00 6.97
CA ILE A 146 -3.86 8.30 6.69
C ILE A 146 -4.05 7.12 7.65
N ALA A 147 -2.98 6.37 7.96
CA ALA A 147 -3.03 5.30 8.95
C ALA A 147 -3.46 5.81 10.33
N PHE A 148 -2.99 6.99 10.78
CA PHE A 148 -3.44 7.61 12.02
C PHE A 148 -4.93 7.99 11.96
N MET A 149 -5.42 8.54 10.84
CA MET A 149 -6.84 8.87 10.66
C MET A 149 -7.71 7.63 10.80
N LEU A 150 -7.33 6.54 10.14
CA LEU A 150 -8.05 5.26 10.20
C LEU A 150 -7.99 4.61 11.59
N GLY A 151 -6.87 4.76 12.29
CA GLY A 151 -6.73 4.32 13.68
C GLY A 151 -7.63 5.10 14.63
N GLN A 152 -7.71 6.42 14.48
CA GLN A 152 -8.60 7.28 15.26
C GLN A 152 -10.09 6.91 15.05
N GLU A 153 -10.47 6.55 13.84
CA GLU A 153 -11.81 6.08 13.50
C GLU A 153 -12.09 4.63 13.92
N GLN A 154 -11.13 3.95 14.49
CA GLN A 154 -11.22 2.52 14.81
C GLN A 154 -11.58 1.64 13.59
N ALA A 155 -11.23 2.10 12.39
CA ALA A 155 -11.49 1.41 11.14
C ALA A 155 -10.59 0.17 10.95
N THR A 156 -9.44 0.13 11.63
CA THR A 156 -8.42 -0.90 11.52
C THR A 156 -8.04 -1.48 12.88
N ASP A 157 -7.49 -2.70 12.92
CA ASP A 157 -7.12 -3.37 14.17
C ASP A 157 -5.75 -2.92 14.70
N PHE A 158 -4.87 -2.45 13.82
CA PHE A 158 -3.55 -1.89 14.16
C PHE A 158 -3.03 -1.03 13.01
N ILE A 159 -2.11 -0.14 13.33
CA ILE A 159 -1.46 0.73 12.35
C ILE A 159 0.06 0.60 12.44
N VAL A 160 0.71 0.80 11.29
CA VAL A 160 2.15 1.02 11.16
C VAL A 160 2.33 2.31 10.36
N SER A 161 2.87 3.34 10.99
CA SER A 161 3.20 4.59 10.30
C SER A 161 4.70 4.59 10.00
N TRP A 162 5.02 4.54 8.70
CA TRP A 162 6.39 4.61 8.21
C TRP A 162 6.67 6.02 7.70
N ALA A 163 7.50 6.75 8.43
CA ALA A 163 7.82 8.16 8.16
C ALA A 163 6.59 9.07 8.00
N GLY A 164 5.46 8.71 8.64
CA GLY A 164 4.26 9.54 8.63
C GLY A 164 4.43 10.78 9.53
N PRO A 165 3.92 11.95 9.10
CA PRO A 165 3.99 13.17 9.90
C PRO A 165 3.14 13.03 11.17
N THR A 166 3.71 13.47 12.29
CA THR A 166 3.05 13.49 13.60
C THR A 166 2.71 14.91 14.07
N VAL A 167 2.98 15.90 13.22
CA VAL A 167 2.65 17.31 13.42
C VAL A 167 1.67 17.77 12.34
N PRO A 168 0.91 18.87 12.55
CA PRO A 168 0.07 19.44 11.50
C PRO A 168 0.86 19.70 10.21
N ILE A 169 0.23 19.47 9.06
CA ILE A 169 0.92 19.50 7.76
C ILE A 169 1.50 20.88 7.42
N ASP A 170 0.83 21.95 7.84
CA ASP A 170 1.32 23.33 7.70
C ASP A 170 2.62 23.55 8.48
N THR A 171 2.70 23.02 9.70
CA THR A 171 3.92 23.03 10.52
C THR A 171 5.03 22.22 9.86
N LEU A 172 4.73 21.04 9.33
CA LEU A 172 5.69 20.21 8.63
C LEU A 172 6.25 20.92 7.39
N MET A 173 5.38 21.51 6.58
CA MET A 173 5.79 22.24 5.37
C MET A 173 6.70 23.43 5.67
N GLN A 174 6.47 24.15 6.77
CA GLN A 174 7.35 25.23 7.22
C GLN A 174 8.73 24.74 7.67
N GLN A 175 8.83 23.53 8.19
CA GLN A 175 10.11 22.94 8.63
C GLN A 175 10.94 22.35 7.48
N GLN A 176 10.33 22.09 6.34
CA GLN A 176 10.99 21.53 5.15
C GLN A 176 11.47 22.60 4.15
N LEU A 177 11.11 23.88 4.34
CA LEU A 177 11.56 25.02 3.56
C LEU A 177 12.85 25.64 4.15
#